data_34009f20f6b2bf4c3017a59bbd81ac93
#
_entry.id   34009f20f6b2bf4c3017a59bbd81ac93
#
_cell.length_a   1.000
_cell.length_b   1.000
_cell.length_c   1.000
_cell.angle_alpha   90.00
_cell.angle_beta   90.00
_cell.angle_gamma   90.00
#
_symmetry.space_group_name_H-M   'P 1'
#
loop_
_entity.id
_entity.type
_entity.pdbx_description
1 polymer ?
#
loop_
_entity_poly.entity_id
_entity_poly.type
_entity_poly.pdbx_seq_one_letter_code
_entity_poly.pdbx_strand_id
1 'polypeptide(L)'
;MAEHESAILIVDDVAANRDILRRRFERHGFRITEADSGQRAIALTHGQPFDLVLLDVAMPGMNGIEVLKQIRGHESTASLPVIMVTGKAEGEGVAEAFAAGANDYVTKPVDFVVALVRVRAQLELKRAERVAREANEMLRQMNDNLEQRITQRTKELVSTNERLRDEIAQRERSEAQTHYIAHHDVLTGLGNRVLFQQQLNEALERVRRSGDSLAILFVDLDGFKGINDSLGHSIGDGLLKCIADRLRDCVRETDFVARLGGDEFAIVQTGKEQPKGAAALASRMIEVIAAPCLVEGHQLLAGASIGIAVASPDQLDPEVLLRNADLAMYRSKSDGRGVYRFFEPEMDARAQARRVLEVELRRALRENAFELYYQPLFNLGENRVTGLEALLRWQHPQRGLVSPNEFIPLAEEIGLIVPLGEWVLRQACADAAKWPEDISVTVNLSPVQFRYDGLVKVVADALANAGLQPGRLELEITESVLLDKTNSNFATLNELHDLGVRISLDDFGTGYSSLSYLRTFRFNRIKFDQSFIRDLSGHGGTQAIVRAIADIGVSFGIATTAEGVETEEQMRYLQQEGYTEAQGYLFGEPCPASAIRHLLSEGVKIDHEPPPLKWSNLRYGF
;
A
#
# COMPACT_ATOMS: atom_id res chain seq x y z
N MET A 1 80.45 -24.88 2.20
CA MET A 1 80.89 -24.23 0.95
C MET A 1 82.36 -24.47 0.87
N ALA A 2 82.89 -25.17 -0.15
CA ALA A 2 84.32 -25.43 -0.34
C ALA A 2 85.03 -24.07 -0.41
N GLU A 3 86.03 -23.87 0.46
CA GLU A 3 86.92 -22.72 0.38
C GLU A 3 87.55 -22.73 -1.01
N HIS A 4 87.10 -21.81 -1.87
CA HIS A 4 87.68 -21.62 -3.18
C HIS A 4 89.11 -21.08 -2.93
N GLU A 5 90.15 -21.92 -3.14
CA GLU A 5 91.50 -21.49 -3.10
C GLU A 5 91.68 -20.31 -4.06
N SER A 6 91.96 -19.12 -3.49
CA SER A 6 92.12 -17.91 -4.31
C SER A 6 93.29 -18.03 -5.26
N ALA A 7 93.03 -17.79 -6.53
CA ALA A 7 94.04 -17.91 -7.58
C ALA A 7 94.88 -16.62 -7.70
N ILE A 8 96.17 -16.70 -7.45
CA ILE A 8 97.05 -15.56 -7.55
C ILE A 8 98.06 -15.78 -8.68
N LEU A 9 98.19 -14.75 -9.50
CA LEU A 9 99.21 -14.69 -10.52
C LEU A 9 100.46 -13.97 -9.95
N ILE A 10 101.61 -14.61 -9.96
CA ILE A 10 102.90 -14.02 -9.59
C ILE A 10 103.68 -13.74 -10.86
N VAL A 11 104.01 -12.49 -11.04
CA VAL A 11 104.80 -12.02 -12.21
C VAL A 11 106.07 -11.38 -11.76
N ASP A 12 107.17 -11.99 -12.10
CA ASP A 12 108.58 -11.54 -11.78
C ASP A 12 109.52 -12.19 -12.84
N ASP A 13 110.50 -11.50 -13.35
CA ASP A 13 111.38 -12.05 -14.37
C ASP A 13 112.39 -13.02 -13.77
N VAL A 14 112.70 -12.90 -12.46
CA VAL A 14 113.65 -13.75 -11.75
C VAL A 14 112.97 -15.03 -11.25
N ALA A 15 113.40 -16.18 -11.79
CA ALA A 15 112.82 -17.48 -11.45
C ALA A 15 112.88 -17.82 -9.95
N ALA A 16 113.95 -17.44 -9.28
CA ALA A 16 114.11 -17.66 -7.86
C ALA A 16 113.11 -16.90 -7.00
N ASN A 17 112.72 -15.65 -7.38
CA ASN A 17 111.69 -14.85 -6.69
C ASN A 17 110.35 -15.50 -6.85
N ARG A 18 109.99 -15.91 -8.05
CA ARG A 18 108.73 -16.60 -8.31
C ARG A 18 108.63 -17.89 -7.49
N ASP A 19 109.67 -18.77 -7.50
CA ASP A 19 109.61 -20.03 -6.78
C ASP A 19 109.47 -19.83 -5.25
N ILE A 20 110.18 -18.84 -4.68
CA ILE A 20 110.03 -18.50 -3.25
C ILE A 20 108.65 -18.04 -2.92
N LEU A 21 108.12 -17.12 -3.69
CA LEU A 21 106.77 -16.60 -3.44
C LEU A 21 105.71 -17.68 -3.67
N ARG A 22 105.80 -18.46 -4.77
CA ARG A 22 104.94 -19.57 -5.07
C ARG A 22 104.86 -20.55 -3.90
N ARG A 23 105.97 -21.15 -3.44
CA ARG A 23 105.97 -22.11 -2.33
C ARG A 23 105.43 -21.55 -1.02
N ARG A 24 105.67 -20.29 -0.76
CA ARG A 24 105.14 -19.65 0.47
C ARG A 24 103.64 -19.39 0.39
N PHE A 25 103.07 -18.87 -0.73
CA PHE A 25 101.65 -18.64 -0.90
C PHE A 25 100.85 -19.95 -1.01
N GLU A 26 101.40 -21.00 -1.72
CA GLU A 26 100.78 -22.32 -1.78
C GLU A 26 100.63 -22.94 -0.38
N ARG A 27 101.61 -22.80 0.51
CA ARG A 27 101.50 -23.24 1.91
C ARG A 27 100.43 -22.54 2.72
N HIS A 28 99.98 -21.39 2.25
CA HIS A 28 98.90 -20.63 2.88
C HIS A 28 97.55 -20.79 2.18
N GLY A 29 97.42 -21.79 1.30
CA GLY A 29 96.16 -22.17 0.66
C GLY A 29 95.84 -21.35 -0.57
N PHE A 30 96.79 -20.73 -1.23
CA PHE A 30 96.59 -20.03 -2.49
C PHE A 30 97.01 -20.90 -3.68
N ARG A 31 96.22 -20.87 -4.74
CA ARG A 31 96.56 -21.48 -6.01
C ARG A 31 97.39 -20.49 -6.82
N ILE A 32 98.64 -20.87 -7.13
CA ILE A 32 99.56 -19.96 -7.77
C ILE A 32 99.78 -20.33 -9.22
N THR A 33 99.78 -19.32 -10.05
CA THR A 33 100.22 -19.38 -11.44
C THR A 33 101.36 -18.39 -11.61
N GLU A 34 102.39 -18.78 -12.35
CA GLU A 34 103.57 -17.96 -12.55
C GLU A 34 103.65 -17.40 -13.97
N ALA A 35 104.11 -16.15 -14.09
CA ALA A 35 104.48 -15.53 -15.35
C ALA A 35 105.88 -14.96 -15.24
N ASP A 36 106.78 -15.22 -16.19
CA ASP A 36 108.15 -14.80 -16.28
C ASP A 36 108.36 -13.49 -17.04
N SER A 37 107.26 -12.95 -17.57
CA SER A 37 107.30 -11.72 -18.40
C SER A 37 105.91 -11.02 -18.43
N GLY A 38 105.87 -9.73 -18.67
CA GLY A 38 104.65 -8.94 -18.78
C GLY A 38 103.74 -9.44 -19.87
N GLN A 39 104.27 -9.86 -21.03
CA GLN A 39 103.41 -10.44 -22.11
C GLN A 39 102.75 -11.73 -21.66
N ARG A 40 103.43 -12.59 -20.94
CA ARG A 40 102.83 -13.83 -20.43
C ARG A 40 101.78 -13.55 -19.35
N ALA A 41 102.04 -12.54 -18.51
CA ALA A 41 101.08 -12.15 -17.49
C ALA A 41 99.74 -11.66 -18.10
N ILE A 42 99.82 -10.85 -19.12
CA ILE A 42 98.63 -10.35 -19.87
C ILE A 42 97.86 -11.51 -20.54
N ALA A 43 98.61 -12.40 -21.25
CA ALA A 43 98.02 -13.56 -21.87
C ALA A 43 97.27 -14.47 -20.86
N LEU A 44 97.88 -14.68 -19.66
CA LEU A 44 97.27 -15.45 -18.58
C LEU A 44 96.06 -14.77 -17.98
N THR A 45 96.11 -13.46 -17.73
CA THR A 45 94.98 -12.73 -17.16
C THR A 45 93.78 -12.65 -18.10
N HIS A 46 93.94 -12.74 -19.41
CA HIS A 46 92.93 -12.85 -20.41
C HIS A 46 92.40 -14.29 -20.61
N GLY A 47 93.24 -15.29 -20.36
CA GLY A 47 92.92 -16.70 -20.60
C GLY A 47 92.24 -17.42 -19.45
N GLN A 48 92.47 -16.97 -18.23
CA GLN A 48 91.85 -17.56 -17.02
C GLN A 48 91.61 -16.51 -15.91
N PRO A 49 90.61 -16.70 -15.06
CA PRO A 49 90.35 -15.75 -13.97
C PRO A 49 91.37 -15.89 -12.83
N PHE A 50 91.80 -14.73 -12.35
CA PHE A 50 92.63 -14.61 -11.13
C PHE A 50 91.93 -13.75 -10.09
N ASP A 51 92.18 -14.03 -8.84
CA ASP A 51 91.65 -13.23 -7.74
C ASP A 51 92.57 -12.04 -7.40
N LEU A 52 93.90 -12.19 -7.66
CA LEU A 52 94.90 -11.15 -7.42
C LEU A 52 96.10 -11.38 -8.28
N VAL A 53 96.83 -10.31 -8.61
CA VAL A 53 98.08 -10.34 -9.29
C VAL A 53 99.18 -9.71 -8.38
N LEU A 54 100.26 -10.42 -8.15
CA LEU A 54 101.51 -9.86 -7.61
C LEU A 54 102.40 -9.57 -8.81
N LEU A 55 102.75 -8.32 -9.05
CA LEU A 55 103.41 -7.88 -10.26
C LEU A 55 104.68 -7.12 -9.99
N ASP A 56 105.80 -7.65 -10.41
CA ASP A 56 107.05 -6.95 -10.34
C ASP A 56 107.09 -5.72 -11.26
N VAL A 57 107.58 -4.60 -10.73
CA VAL A 57 107.73 -3.35 -11.48
C VAL A 57 108.90 -3.43 -12.46
N ALA A 58 110.03 -4.00 -12.07
CA ALA A 58 111.25 -3.99 -12.85
C ALA A 58 111.45 -5.28 -13.62
N MET A 59 110.87 -5.39 -14.80
CA MET A 59 111.04 -6.54 -15.68
C MET A 59 111.61 -6.12 -17.06
N PRO A 60 112.43 -6.96 -17.71
CA PRO A 60 112.97 -6.66 -19.03
C PRO A 60 111.91 -6.69 -20.11
N GLY A 61 112.00 -5.77 -21.05
CA GLY A 61 111.04 -5.66 -22.20
C GLY A 61 109.84 -4.86 -21.85
N MET A 62 108.83 -5.41 -21.15
CA MET A 62 107.65 -4.72 -20.68
C MET A 62 107.70 -4.59 -19.15
N ASN A 63 107.69 -3.36 -18.68
CA ASN A 63 107.72 -3.09 -17.25
C ASN A 63 106.37 -3.36 -16.57
N GLY A 64 106.35 -3.58 -15.22
CA GLY A 64 105.17 -3.91 -14.49
C GLY A 64 104.09 -2.85 -14.52
N ILE A 65 104.36 -1.57 -14.68
CA ILE A 65 103.43 -0.49 -14.80
C ILE A 65 102.70 -0.54 -16.15
N GLU A 66 103.42 -0.88 -17.23
CA GLU A 66 102.79 -1.11 -18.54
C GLU A 66 101.86 -2.31 -18.55
N VAL A 67 102.19 -3.40 -17.86
CA VAL A 67 101.35 -4.56 -17.65
C VAL A 67 100.12 -4.17 -16.86
N LEU A 68 100.24 -3.39 -15.80
CA LEU A 68 99.09 -2.89 -15.01
C LEU A 68 98.16 -2.05 -15.83
N LYS A 69 98.67 -1.11 -16.66
CA LYS A 69 97.82 -0.29 -17.55
C LYS A 69 97.03 -1.15 -18.53
N GLN A 70 97.66 -2.21 -19.08
CA GLN A 70 96.90 -3.12 -19.98
C GLN A 70 95.84 -3.95 -19.21
N ILE A 71 96.14 -4.42 -17.97
CA ILE A 71 95.15 -5.08 -17.14
C ILE A 71 93.97 -4.15 -16.82
N ARG A 72 94.21 -2.85 -16.57
CA ARG A 72 93.18 -1.87 -16.28
C ARG A 72 92.43 -1.44 -17.54
N GLY A 73 93.01 -1.51 -18.71
CA GLY A 73 92.38 -1.18 -19.98
C GLY A 73 91.45 -2.26 -20.50
N HIS A 74 91.42 -3.43 -19.95
CA HIS A 74 90.55 -4.51 -20.40
C HIS A 74 89.37 -4.74 -19.40
N GLU A 75 88.14 -4.70 -19.89
CA GLU A 75 86.92 -4.69 -19.09
C GLU A 75 86.85 -5.87 -18.09
N SER A 76 87.24 -7.09 -18.51
CA SER A 76 87.21 -8.28 -17.65
C SER A 76 88.24 -8.29 -16.51
N THR A 77 89.28 -7.50 -16.61
CA THR A 77 90.36 -7.45 -15.65
C THR A 77 90.50 -6.10 -14.96
N ALA A 78 89.75 -5.11 -15.32
CA ALA A 78 89.80 -3.76 -14.76
C ALA A 78 89.65 -3.72 -13.23
N SER A 79 88.87 -4.63 -12.65
CA SER A 79 88.66 -4.76 -11.20
C SER A 79 89.52 -5.80 -10.53
N LEU A 80 90.45 -6.42 -11.26
CA LEU A 80 91.42 -7.42 -10.71
C LEU A 80 92.40 -6.74 -9.77
N PRO A 81 92.50 -7.11 -8.48
CA PRO A 81 93.48 -6.54 -7.58
C PRO A 81 94.90 -6.82 -8.03
N VAL A 82 95.70 -5.78 -8.12
CA VAL A 82 97.12 -5.87 -8.47
C VAL A 82 97.92 -5.24 -7.37
N ILE A 83 98.85 -6.03 -6.78
CA ILE A 83 99.85 -5.57 -5.82
C ILE A 83 101.20 -5.51 -6.54
N MET A 84 101.74 -4.33 -6.58
CA MET A 84 103.03 -4.10 -7.23
C MET A 84 104.18 -4.52 -6.32
N VAL A 85 105.19 -5.19 -6.87
CA VAL A 85 106.46 -5.54 -6.15
C VAL A 85 107.55 -4.62 -6.66
N THR A 86 108.11 -3.74 -5.78
CA THR A 86 109.00 -2.67 -6.21
C THR A 86 110.36 -2.72 -5.42
N GLY A 87 111.46 -2.40 -6.08
CA GLY A 87 112.81 -2.33 -5.44
C GLY A 87 113.15 -1.00 -4.76
N LYS A 88 112.29 0.04 -4.93
CA LYS A 88 112.52 1.35 -4.31
C LYS A 88 111.38 1.72 -3.38
N ALA A 89 111.70 2.00 -2.11
CA ALA A 89 110.76 2.42 -1.08
C ALA A 89 110.39 3.94 -1.17
N GLU A 90 111.01 4.69 -2.03
CA GLU A 90 110.89 6.15 -2.06
C GLU A 90 110.07 6.67 -3.25
N GLY A 91 108.97 7.30 -2.88
CA GLY A 91 108.07 8.29 -3.46
C GLY A 91 107.61 8.14 -4.91
N GLU A 92 108.44 8.30 -5.90
CA GLU A 92 108.00 8.45 -7.29
C GLU A 92 107.46 7.16 -7.94
N GLY A 93 108.17 6.04 -7.72
CA GLY A 93 107.75 4.76 -8.33
C GLY A 93 106.44 4.17 -7.75
N VAL A 94 106.18 4.42 -6.47
CA VAL A 94 104.99 3.99 -5.76
C VAL A 94 103.79 4.88 -6.20
N ALA A 95 103.99 6.19 -6.31
CA ALA A 95 102.99 7.12 -6.77
C ALA A 95 102.56 6.79 -8.21
N GLU A 96 103.49 6.46 -9.09
CA GLU A 96 103.18 6.06 -10.47
C GLU A 96 102.38 4.75 -10.56
N ALA A 97 102.70 3.77 -9.71
CA ALA A 97 101.99 2.50 -9.61
C ALA A 97 100.50 2.74 -9.22
N PHE A 98 100.25 3.55 -8.17
CA PHE A 98 98.90 3.90 -7.75
C PHE A 98 98.17 4.74 -8.83
N ALA A 99 98.82 5.69 -9.45
CA ALA A 99 98.27 6.45 -10.55
C ALA A 99 97.92 5.57 -11.77
N ALA A 100 98.66 4.48 -11.99
CA ALA A 100 98.31 3.48 -13.01
C ALA A 100 97.24 2.50 -12.58
N GLY A 101 96.71 2.58 -11.34
CA GLY A 101 95.64 1.76 -10.82
C GLY A 101 96.07 0.53 -10.00
N ALA A 102 97.28 0.51 -9.41
CA ALA A 102 97.64 -0.52 -8.44
C ALA A 102 96.78 -0.44 -7.17
N ASN A 103 96.42 -1.58 -6.60
CA ASN A 103 95.62 -1.64 -5.38
C ASN A 103 96.51 -1.54 -4.13
N ASP A 104 97.77 -2.00 -4.24
CA ASP A 104 98.76 -1.94 -3.16
C ASP A 104 100.21 -2.19 -3.69
N TYR A 105 101.18 -2.13 -2.84
CA TYR A 105 102.52 -2.44 -3.22
C TYR A 105 103.32 -3.19 -2.09
N VAL A 106 104.35 -3.88 -2.45
CA VAL A 106 105.28 -4.56 -1.54
C VAL A 106 106.71 -4.24 -1.99
N THR A 107 107.58 -3.89 -1.07
CA THR A 107 109.00 -3.57 -1.37
C THR A 107 109.88 -4.80 -1.42
N LYS A 108 110.93 -4.78 -2.33
CA LYS A 108 111.96 -5.80 -2.35
C LYS A 108 113.08 -5.40 -1.37
N PRO A 109 113.68 -6.33 -0.58
CA PRO A 109 113.30 -7.75 -0.58
C PRO A 109 111.90 -8.00 -0.01
N VAL A 110 111.15 -8.87 -0.62
CA VAL A 110 109.74 -9.08 -0.23
C VAL A 110 109.67 -9.73 1.15
N ASP A 111 109.16 -8.94 2.12
CA ASP A 111 108.73 -9.52 3.38
C ASP A 111 107.45 -10.29 3.16
N PHE A 112 107.50 -11.60 3.28
CA PHE A 112 106.35 -12.47 3.01
C PHE A 112 105.20 -12.21 3.94
N VAL A 113 105.41 -11.86 5.22
CA VAL A 113 104.32 -11.58 6.16
C VAL A 113 103.55 -10.34 5.71
N VAL A 114 104.24 -9.30 5.29
CA VAL A 114 103.62 -8.07 4.75
C VAL A 114 102.92 -8.36 3.46
N ALA A 115 103.54 -9.12 2.55
CA ALA A 115 102.87 -9.50 1.28
C ALA A 115 101.61 -10.32 1.53
N LEU A 116 101.60 -11.26 2.44
CA LEU A 116 100.43 -12.09 2.80
C LEU A 116 99.31 -11.27 3.39
N VAL A 117 99.62 -10.34 4.30
CA VAL A 117 98.56 -9.46 4.89
C VAL A 117 97.95 -8.60 3.81
N ARG A 118 98.70 -8.00 2.90
CA ARG A 118 98.21 -7.17 1.79
C ARG A 118 97.37 -7.98 0.79
N VAL A 119 97.87 -9.19 0.45
CA VAL A 119 97.11 -10.09 -0.42
C VAL A 119 95.75 -10.44 0.21
N ARG A 120 95.73 -10.79 1.48
CA ARG A 120 94.50 -11.10 2.19
C ARG A 120 93.55 -9.91 2.24
N ALA A 121 94.02 -8.72 2.57
CA ALA A 121 93.25 -7.50 2.65
C ALA A 121 92.57 -7.18 1.32
N GLN A 122 93.33 -7.29 0.19
CA GLN A 122 92.77 -7.03 -1.14
C GLN A 122 91.69 -8.08 -1.56
N LEU A 123 91.89 -9.33 -1.20
CA LEU A 123 90.97 -10.41 -1.46
C LEU A 123 89.64 -10.25 -0.64
N GLU A 124 89.78 -9.85 0.66
CA GLU A 124 88.59 -9.56 1.51
C GLU A 124 87.82 -8.38 1.00
N LEU A 125 88.52 -7.30 0.59
CA LEU A 125 87.84 -6.13 0.00
C LEU A 125 87.04 -6.52 -1.24
N LYS A 126 87.67 -7.28 -2.17
CA LYS A 126 86.98 -7.77 -3.38
C LYS A 126 85.75 -8.64 -3.05
N ARG A 127 85.85 -9.50 -2.02
CA ARG A 127 84.73 -10.32 -1.55
C ARG A 127 83.62 -9.46 -0.98
N ALA A 128 83.94 -8.47 -0.14
CA ALA A 128 82.95 -7.57 0.46
C ALA A 128 82.20 -6.75 -0.61
N GLU A 129 82.90 -6.21 -1.61
CA GLU A 129 82.28 -5.47 -2.73
C GLU A 129 81.32 -6.33 -3.55
N ARG A 130 81.66 -7.61 -3.79
CA ARG A 130 80.79 -8.53 -4.50
C ARG A 130 79.48 -8.79 -3.70
N VAL A 131 79.60 -9.11 -2.42
CA VAL A 131 78.45 -9.37 -1.55
C VAL A 131 77.56 -8.14 -1.45
N ALA A 132 78.14 -6.95 -1.32
CA ALA A 132 77.39 -5.71 -1.28
C ALA A 132 76.62 -5.45 -2.59
N ARG A 133 77.24 -5.76 -3.73
CA ARG A 133 76.59 -5.63 -5.04
C ARG A 133 75.39 -6.59 -5.19
N GLU A 134 75.60 -7.86 -4.86
CA GLU A 134 74.57 -8.89 -4.91
C GLU A 134 73.37 -8.55 -3.97
N ALA A 135 73.67 -8.05 -2.76
CA ALA A 135 72.67 -7.62 -1.79
C ALA A 135 71.84 -6.41 -2.31
N ASN A 136 72.57 -5.44 -2.93
CA ASN A 136 71.88 -4.28 -3.52
C ASN A 136 70.95 -4.64 -4.71
N GLU A 137 71.41 -5.57 -5.54
CA GLU A 137 70.56 -6.08 -6.64
C GLU A 137 69.30 -6.81 -6.10
N MET A 138 69.48 -7.65 -5.08
CA MET A 138 68.33 -8.34 -4.44
C MET A 138 67.39 -7.36 -3.76
N LEU A 139 67.89 -6.32 -3.09
CA LEU A 139 67.06 -5.27 -2.49
C LEU A 139 66.24 -4.49 -3.55
N ARG A 140 66.87 -4.17 -4.68
CA ARG A 140 66.17 -3.51 -5.78
C ARG A 140 65.06 -4.37 -6.33
N GLN A 141 65.31 -5.64 -6.61
CA GLN A 141 64.28 -6.58 -7.06
C GLN A 141 63.13 -6.74 -6.07
N MET A 142 63.47 -6.77 -4.76
CA MET A 142 62.47 -6.88 -3.71
C MET A 142 61.61 -5.61 -3.60
N ASN A 143 62.22 -4.42 -3.72
CA ASN A 143 61.49 -3.16 -3.74
C ASN A 143 60.55 -3.05 -4.95
N ASP A 144 61.01 -3.36 -6.15
CA ASP A 144 60.18 -3.33 -7.36
C ASP A 144 58.97 -4.26 -7.24
N ASN A 145 59.20 -5.46 -6.69
CA ASN A 145 58.12 -6.42 -6.45
C ASN A 145 57.14 -5.91 -5.39
N LEU A 146 57.61 -5.28 -4.31
CA LEU A 146 56.75 -4.67 -3.29
C LEU A 146 55.93 -3.52 -3.85
N GLU A 147 56.52 -2.63 -4.64
CA GLU A 147 55.81 -1.53 -5.28
C GLU A 147 54.70 -2.02 -6.23
N GLN A 148 54.97 -3.05 -7.03
CA GLN A 148 53.99 -3.68 -7.88
C GLN A 148 52.82 -4.26 -7.04
N ARG A 149 53.15 -4.98 -5.95
CA ARG A 149 52.12 -5.56 -5.07
C ARG A 149 51.29 -4.48 -4.36
N ILE A 150 51.95 -3.41 -3.89
CA ILE A 150 51.24 -2.27 -3.27
C ILE A 150 50.27 -1.64 -4.29
N THR A 151 50.78 -1.37 -5.49
CA THR A 151 49.97 -0.77 -6.57
C THR A 151 48.74 -1.64 -6.92
N GLN A 152 48.95 -2.94 -7.05
CA GLN A 152 47.89 -3.89 -7.34
C GLN A 152 46.85 -3.93 -6.21
N ARG A 153 47.32 -4.07 -4.96
CA ARG A 153 46.44 -4.09 -3.79
C ARG A 153 45.68 -2.79 -3.59
N THR A 154 46.32 -1.66 -3.86
CA THR A 154 45.64 -0.36 -3.79
C THR A 154 44.53 -0.26 -4.80
N LYS A 155 44.76 -0.70 -6.04
CA LYS A 155 43.68 -0.76 -7.07
C LYS A 155 42.53 -1.67 -6.65
N GLU A 156 42.84 -2.87 -6.15
CA GLU A 156 41.82 -3.80 -5.66
C GLU A 156 41.02 -3.22 -4.49
N LEU A 157 41.67 -2.57 -3.54
CA LEU A 157 41.04 -1.91 -2.40
C LEU A 157 40.12 -0.74 -2.83
N VAL A 158 40.58 0.09 -3.77
CA VAL A 158 39.79 1.21 -4.30
C VAL A 158 38.54 0.68 -4.96
N SER A 159 38.66 -0.27 -5.89
CA SER A 159 37.49 -0.83 -6.59
C SER A 159 36.52 -1.55 -5.65
N THR A 160 37.05 -2.27 -4.64
CA THR A 160 36.24 -2.94 -3.63
C THR A 160 35.49 -1.92 -2.76
N ASN A 161 36.17 -0.83 -2.39
CA ASN A 161 35.60 0.23 -1.55
C ASN A 161 34.48 1.00 -2.32
N GLU A 162 34.69 1.26 -3.60
CA GLU A 162 33.64 1.85 -4.46
C GLU A 162 32.42 0.92 -4.54
N ARG A 163 32.62 -0.36 -4.82
CA ARG A 163 31.51 -1.32 -4.87
C ARG A 163 30.76 -1.44 -3.55
N LEU A 164 31.48 -1.47 -2.42
CA LEU A 164 30.85 -1.51 -1.09
C LEU A 164 30.04 -0.25 -0.79
N ARG A 165 30.51 0.92 -1.20
CA ARG A 165 29.77 2.18 -1.05
C ARG A 165 28.46 2.17 -1.84
N ASP A 166 28.51 1.69 -3.08
CA ASP A 166 27.31 1.56 -3.90
C ASP A 166 26.31 0.56 -3.30
N GLU A 167 26.80 -0.58 -2.81
CA GLU A 167 25.97 -1.59 -2.15
C GLU A 167 25.33 -1.06 -0.86
N ILE A 168 26.07 -0.33 -0.03
CA ILE A 168 25.54 0.33 1.19
C ILE A 168 24.47 1.34 0.80
N ALA A 169 24.75 2.22 -0.18
CA ALA A 169 23.77 3.22 -0.62
C ALA A 169 22.50 2.59 -1.20
N GLN A 170 22.62 1.49 -1.92
CA GLN A 170 21.46 0.74 -2.43
C GLN A 170 20.68 0.09 -1.30
N ARG A 171 21.35 -0.49 -0.32
CA ARG A 171 20.72 -1.11 0.85
C ARG A 171 19.99 -0.08 1.71
N GLU A 172 20.60 1.06 1.98
CA GLU A 172 19.96 2.16 2.73
C GLU A 172 18.69 2.67 2.02
N ARG A 173 18.74 2.82 0.69
CA ARG A 173 17.53 3.19 -0.10
C ARG A 173 16.45 2.12 -0.01
N SER A 174 16.83 0.85 -0.13
CA SER A 174 15.88 -0.27 -0.02
C SER A 174 15.26 -0.37 1.38
N GLU A 175 16.07 -0.21 2.43
CA GLU A 175 15.60 -0.20 3.82
C GLU A 175 14.67 1.00 4.08
N ALA A 176 15.03 2.20 3.61
CA ALA A 176 14.18 3.39 3.71
C ALA A 176 12.85 3.21 2.96
N GLN A 177 12.88 2.63 1.76
CA GLN A 177 11.68 2.34 0.99
C GLN A 177 10.80 1.28 1.66
N THR A 178 11.41 0.22 2.19
CA THR A 178 10.69 -0.83 2.93
C THR A 178 10.05 -0.26 4.19
N HIS A 179 10.77 0.58 4.92
CA HIS A 179 10.25 1.28 6.10
C HIS A 179 9.10 2.23 5.73
N TYR A 180 9.23 2.96 4.63
CA TYR A 180 8.16 3.84 4.15
C TYR A 180 6.88 3.06 3.81
N ILE A 181 6.99 1.97 3.03
CA ILE A 181 5.85 1.11 2.64
C ILE A 181 5.22 0.44 3.87
N ALA A 182 6.02 0.06 4.87
CA ALA A 182 5.50 -0.54 6.10
C ALA A 182 4.60 0.42 6.91
N HIS A 183 4.73 1.74 6.72
CA HIS A 183 4.04 2.76 7.52
C HIS A 183 3.10 3.66 6.70
N HIS A 184 3.15 3.62 5.37
CA HIS A 184 2.34 4.49 4.50
C HIS A 184 1.53 3.67 3.50
N ASP A 185 0.39 4.22 3.12
CA ASP A 185 -0.42 3.71 2.00
C ASP A 185 0.24 4.09 0.67
N VAL A 186 0.57 3.10 -0.14
CA VAL A 186 1.34 3.29 -1.40
C VAL A 186 0.56 4.10 -2.43
N LEU A 187 -0.77 4.04 -2.40
CA LEU A 187 -1.60 4.76 -3.37
C LEU A 187 -1.69 6.25 -3.06
N THR A 188 -1.93 6.61 -1.80
CA THR A 188 -2.26 7.97 -1.35
C THR A 188 -1.09 8.69 -0.68
N GLY A 189 -0.07 7.96 -0.24
CA GLY A 189 1.05 8.49 0.54
C GLY A 189 0.69 8.94 1.96
N LEU A 190 -0.54 8.72 2.41
CA LEU A 190 -0.96 8.92 3.80
C LEU A 190 -0.38 7.82 4.70
N GLY A 191 -0.45 8.00 6.03
CA GLY A 191 -0.18 6.92 6.96
C GLY A 191 -1.08 5.71 6.67
N ASN A 192 -0.55 4.50 6.83
CA ASN A 192 -1.36 3.29 6.77
C ASN A 192 -1.93 2.92 8.15
N ARG A 193 -2.65 1.81 8.24
CA ARG A 193 -3.23 1.30 9.50
C ARG A 193 -2.20 1.10 10.61
N VAL A 194 -0.98 0.67 10.28
CA VAL A 194 0.09 0.45 11.27
C VAL A 194 0.56 1.77 11.87
N LEU A 195 0.86 2.74 11.00
CA LEU A 195 1.29 4.06 11.46
C LEU A 195 0.16 4.79 12.22
N PHE A 196 -1.09 4.61 11.78
CA PHE A 196 -2.25 5.15 12.49
C PHE A 196 -2.34 4.64 13.94
N GLN A 197 -2.21 3.32 14.15
CA GLN A 197 -2.24 2.74 15.49
C GLN A 197 -1.08 3.26 16.36
N GLN A 198 0.11 3.38 15.79
CA GLN A 198 1.25 3.93 16.50
C GLN A 198 0.99 5.39 16.93
N GLN A 199 0.54 6.24 16.01
CA GLN A 199 0.25 7.65 16.28
C GLN A 199 -0.90 7.82 17.27
N LEU A 200 -1.92 6.98 17.20
CA LEU A 200 -3.01 6.96 18.16
C LEU A 200 -2.52 6.62 19.57
N ASN A 201 -1.70 5.59 19.72
CA ASN A 201 -1.13 5.19 21.00
C ASN A 201 -0.27 6.32 21.60
N GLU A 202 0.60 6.92 20.78
CA GLU A 202 1.44 8.06 21.22
C GLU A 202 0.59 9.27 21.63
N ALA A 203 -0.50 9.54 20.91
CA ALA A 203 -1.41 10.62 21.23
C ALA A 203 -2.17 10.36 22.54
N LEU A 204 -2.65 9.13 22.77
CA LEU A 204 -3.31 8.72 24.02
C LEU A 204 -2.36 8.81 25.22
N GLU A 205 -1.11 8.41 25.07
CA GLU A 205 -0.10 8.58 26.13
C GLU A 205 0.20 10.06 26.42
N ARG A 206 0.12 10.93 25.42
CA ARG A 206 0.20 12.39 25.63
C ARG A 206 -1.01 12.91 26.39
N VAL A 207 -2.23 12.52 26.00
CA VAL A 207 -3.49 12.87 26.69
C VAL A 207 -3.44 12.46 28.15
N ARG A 208 -2.97 11.24 28.43
CA ARG A 208 -2.82 10.70 29.81
C ARG A 208 -1.92 11.58 30.68
N ARG A 209 -0.89 12.20 30.09
CA ARG A 209 0.08 13.04 30.80
C ARG A 209 -0.32 14.50 30.90
N SER A 210 -0.90 15.07 29.83
CA SER A 210 -1.20 16.50 29.73
C SER A 210 -2.61 16.87 30.18
N GLY A 211 -3.54 15.89 30.23
CA GLY A 211 -4.96 16.14 30.44
C GLY A 211 -5.65 16.80 29.25
N ASP A 212 -5.01 16.82 28.06
CA ASP A 212 -5.62 17.28 26.83
C ASP A 212 -6.73 16.33 26.38
N SER A 213 -7.51 16.73 25.38
CA SER A 213 -8.56 15.89 24.78
C SER A 213 -8.11 15.38 23.41
N LEU A 214 -8.65 14.21 22.99
CA LEU A 214 -8.40 13.60 21.70
C LEU A 214 -9.73 13.16 21.09
N ALA A 215 -9.87 13.32 19.78
CA ALA A 215 -10.95 12.72 19.02
C ALA A 215 -10.40 11.89 17.86
N ILE A 216 -11.07 10.77 17.58
CA ILE A 216 -10.87 9.97 16.35
C ILE A 216 -12.04 10.28 15.43
N LEU A 217 -11.74 10.61 14.18
CA LEU A 217 -12.72 10.72 13.12
C LEU A 217 -12.49 9.55 12.15
N PHE A 218 -13.49 8.71 11.98
CA PHE A 218 -13.50 7.62 10.99
C PHE A 218 -14.34 8.05 9.80
N VAL A 219 -13.79 7.97 8.60
CA VAL A 219 -14.38 8.52 7.37
C VAL A 219 -14.50 7.44 6.34
N ASP A 220 -15.65 7.35 5.69
CA ASP A 220 -15.93 6.45 4.59
C ASP A 220 -16.53 7.23 3.42
N LEU A 221 -16.10 6.93 2.20
CA LEU A 221 -16.59 7.61 1.00
C LEU A 221 -17.89 6.99 0.50
N ASP A 222 -18.95 7.79 0.51
CA ASP A 222 -20.27 7.34 0.08
C ASP A 222 -20.30 7.04 -1.43
N GLY A 223 -20.73 5.83 -1.78
CA GLY A 223 -20.90 5.42 -3.17
C GLY A 223 -19.62 5.07 -3.94
N PHE A 224 -18.46 5.00 -3.28
CA PHE A 224 -17.17 4.71 -3.92
C PHE A 224 -17.18 3.41 -4.74
N LYS A 225 -17.81 2.35 -4.23
CA LYS A 225 -17.96 1.09 -4.95
C LYS A 225 -18.69 1.28 -6.29
N GLY A 226 -19.75 2.08 -6.32
CA GLY A 226 -20.48 2.39 -7.55
C GLY A 226 -19.63 3.12 -8.59
N ILE A 227 -18.71 3.98 -8.16
CA ILE A 227 -17.74 4.64 -9.04
C ILE A 227 -16.78 3.61 -9.65
N ASN A 228 -16.23 2.71 -8.83
CA ASN A 228 -15.37 1.63 -9.31
C ASN A 228 -16.08 0.70 -10.30
N ASP A 229 -17.31 0.29 -9.97
CA ASP A 229 -18.10 -0.63 -10.80
C ASP A 229 -18.48 0.01 -12.15
N SER A 230 -18.68 1.34 -12.19
CA SER A 230 -19.10 2.06 -13.40
C SER A 230 -17.95 2.57 -14.26
N LEU A 231 -16.84 3.04 -13.66
CA LEU A 231 -15.75 3.76 -14.35
C LEU A 231 -14.39 3.05 -14.24
N GLY A 232 -14.32 1.96 -13.47
CA GLY A 232 -13.11 1.17 -13.28
C GLY A 232 -12.22 1.65 -12.14
N HIS A 233 -11.36 0.74 -11.67
CA HIS A 233 -10.49 0.96 -10.51
C HIS A 233 -9.46 2.08 -10.69
N SER A 234 -8.99 2.36 -11.94
CA SER A 234 -8.04 3.46 -12.19
C SER A 234 -8.64 4.81 -11.82
N ILE A 235 -9.91 5.04 -12.17
CA ILE A 235 -10.64 6.26 -11.84
C ILE A 235 -10.89 6.34 -10.33
N GLY A 236 -11.26 5.23 -9.69
CA GLY A 236 -11.39 5.15 -8.23
C GLY A 236 -10.09 5.47 -7.49
N ASP A 237 -8.96 4.95 -7.97
CA ASP A 237 -7.63 5.25 -7.41
C ASP A 237 -7.26 6.74 -7.56
N GLY A 238 -7.62 7.35 -8.68
CA GLY A 238 -7.47 8.78 -8.90
C GLY A 238 -8.32 9.62 -7.92
N LEU A 239 -9.56 9.19 -7.68
CA LEU A 239 -10.43 9.82 -6.67
C LEU A 239 -9.84 9.71 -5.26
N LEU A 240 -9.35 8.54 -4.87
CA LEU A 240 -8.73 8.34 -3.56
C LEU A 240 -7.52 9.25 -3.34
N LYS A 241 -6.68 9.47 -4.37
CA LYS A 241 -5.56 10.42 -4.30
C LYS A 241 -6.04 11.85 -4.11
N CYS A 242 -7.04 12.26 -4.90
CA CYS A 242 -7.63 13.59 -4.80
C CYS A 242 -8.19 13.85 -3.39
N ILE A 243 -8.93 12.89 -2.83
CA ILE A 243 -9.49 13.00 -1.47
C ILE A 243 -8.38 13.00 -0.41
N ALA A 244 -7.36 12.17 -0.55
CA ALA A 244 -6.23 12.12 0.37
C ALA A 244 -5.51 13.47 0.47
N ASP A 245 -5.28 14.14 -0.66
CA ASP A 245 -4.66 15.46 -0.69
C ASP A 245 -5.56 16.51 -0.01
N ARG A 246 -6.87 16.52 -0.28
CA ARG A 246 -7.83 17.39 0.40
C ARG A 246 -7.88 17.18 1.91
N LEU A 247 -7.87 15.93 2.35
CA LEU A 247 -7.84 15.59 3.77
C LEU A 247 -6.55 16.06 4.44
N ARG A 248 -5.40 15.92 3.75
CA ARG A 248 -4.10 16.41 4.23
C ARG A 248 -4.10 17.93 4.41
N ASP A 249 -4.69 18.65 3.45
CA ASP A 249 -4.80 20.12 3.52
C ASP A 249 -5.82 20.59 4.56
N CYS A 250 -6.75 19.72 4.93
CA CYS A 250 -7.83 20.01 5.87
C CYS A 250 -7.40 19.89 7.34
N VAL A 251 -6.35 19.12 7.65
CA VAL A 251 -5.88 18.88 9.02
C VAL A 251 -4.72 19.80 9.39
N ARG A 252 -4.47 19.96 10.69
CA ARG A 252 -3.32 20.73 11.23
C ARG A 252 -2.09 19.83 11.31
N GLU A 253 -0.89 20.39 11.42
CA GLU A 253 0.36 19.63 11.65
C GLU A 253 0.31 18.74 12.91
N THR A 254 -0.49 19.11 13.90
CA THR A 254 -0.69 18.33 15.14
C THR A 254 -1.65 17.16 14.99
N ASP A 255 -2.44 17.17 13.94
CA ASP A 255 -3.41 16.12 13.63
C ASP A 255 -2.76 15.10 12.70
N PHE A 256 -3.22 13.86 12.77
CA PHE A 256 -2.68 12.80 11.93
C PHE A 256 -3.78 12.21 11.07
N VAL A 257 -3.53 12.08 9.76
CA VAL A 257 -4.46 11.46 8.79
C VAL A 257 -3.86 10.20 8.19
N ALA A 258 -4.68 9.16 8.08
CA ALA A 258 -4.31 7.86 7.52
C ALA A 258 -5.41 7.30 6.61
N ARG A 259 -5.02 6.41 5.70
CA ARG A 259 -5.94 5.54 4.98
C ARG A 259 -5.83 4.12 5.54
N LEU A 260 -6.94 3.57 6.00
CA LEU A 260 -6.98 2.26 6.66
C LEU A 260 -7.15 1.10 5.68
N GLY A 261 -7.70 1.38 4.50
CA GLY A 261 -7.93 0.44 3.41
C GLY A 261 -9.19 0.81 2.61
N GLY A 262 -9.30 0.36 1.36
CA GLY A 262 -10.47 0.66 0.53
C GLY A 262 -10.75 2.16 0.41
N ASP A 263 -11.93 2.57 0.81
CA ASP A 263 -12.46 3.94 0.88
C ASP A 263 -12.48 4.54 2.30
N GLU A 264 -11.81 3.85 3.26
CA GLU A 264 -11.78 4.25 4.67
C GLU A 264 -10.55 5.10 5.00
N PHE A 265 -10.79 6.26 5.62
CA PHE A 265 -9.77 7.13 6.20
C PHE A 265 -10.01 7.32 7.69
N ALA A 266 -8.95 7.63 8.41
CA ALA A 266 -9.04 7.93 9.84
C ALA A 266 -8.15 9.10 10.21
N ILE A 267 -8.63 9.94 11.14
CA ILE A 267 -7.92 11.11 11.65
C ILE A 267 -7.84 11.03 13.17
N VAL A 268 -6.64 11.29 13.69
CA VAL A 268 -6.41 11.55 15.12
C VAL A 268 -6.28 13.06 15.28
N GLN A 269 -7.25 13.68 15.96
CA GLN A 269 -7.24 15.10 16.29
C GLN A 269 -6.95 15.31 17.77
N THR A 270 -5.91 16.07 18.08
CA THR A 270 -5.56 16.44 19.46
C THR A 270 -5.93 17.89 19.74
N GLY A 271 -6.42 18.21 20.94
CA GLY A 271 -6.73 19.58 21.35
C GLY A 271 -7.71 19.69 22.49
N LYS A 272 -7.70 20.84 23.16
CA LYS A 272 -8.52 21.10 24.37
C LYS A 272 -10.00 21.39 24.11
N GLU A 273 -10.38 21.64 22.86
CA GLU A 273 -11.74 22.07 22.50
C GLU A 273 -12.65 20.94 22.02
N GLN A 274 -12.42 19.70 22.46
CA GLN A 274 -13.33 18.61 22.12
C GLN A 274 -14.63 18.70 22.95
N PRO A 275 -15.78 18.36 22.35
CA PRO A 275 -16.01 17.80 20.99
C PRO A 275 -16.14 18.85 19.87
N LYS A 276 -16.13 20.15 20.17
CA LYS A 276 -16.35 21.23 19.16
C LYS A 276 -15.30 21.22 18.04
N GLY A 277 -14.05 20.96 18.38
CA GLY A 277 -12.95 20.89 17.41
C GLY A 277 -13.17 19.77 16.38
N ALA A 278 -13.60 18.60 16.84
CA ALA A 278 -13.90 17.46 15.96
C ALA A 278 -15.12 17.73 15.07
N ALA A 279 -16.18 18.36 15.61
CA ALA A 279 -17.35 18.76 14.83
C ALA A 279 -16.99 19.73 13.70
N ALA A 280 -16.19 20.75 14.02
CA ALA A 280 -15.74 21.74 13.02
C ALA A 280 -14.85 21.10 11.93
N LEU A 281 -13.98 20.18 12.31
CA LEU A 281 -13.16 19.44 11.35
C LEU A 281 -14.03 18.55 10.47
N ALA A 282 -14.95 17.78 11.04
CA ALA A 282 -15.85 16.89 10.31
C ALA A 282 -16.71 17.66 9.28
N SER A 283 -17.30 18.81 9.68
CA SER A 283 -18.07 19.65 8.74
C SER A 283 -17.21 20.11 7.57
N ARG A 284 -16.00 20.61 7.83
CA ARG A 284 -15.07 21.04 6.79
C ARG A 284 -14.65 19.89 5.86
N MET A 285 -14.42 18.69 6.42
CA MET A 285 -14.08 17.50 5.63
C MET A 285 -15.21 17.11 4.69
N ILE A 286 -16.46 17.11 5.16
CA ILE A 286 -17.63 16.82 4.33
C ILE A 286 -17.69 17.79 3.14
N GLU A 287 -17.52 19.09 3.40
CA GLU A 287 -17.54 20.13 2.36
C GLU A 287 -16.43 19.94 1.32
N VAL A 288 -15.20 19.70 1.76
CA VAL A 288 -14.07 19.56 0.80
C VAL A 288 -14.10 18.24 0.03
N ILE A 289 -14.64 17.17 0.63
CA ILE A 289 -14.83 15.88 -0.05
C ILE A 289 -15.94 16.01 -1.09
N ALA A 290 -17.04 16.68 -0.78
CA ALA A 290 -18.16 16.88 -1.69
C ALA A 290 -17.83 17.78 -2.89
N ALA A 291 -16.73 18.54 -2.85
CA ALA A 291 -16.30 19.34 -3.98
C ALA A 291 -15.91 18.44 -5.18
N PRO A 292 -16.23 18.83 -6.44
CA PRO A 292 -15.94 18.01 -7.61
C PRO A 292 -14.45 17.69 -7.75
N CYS A 293 -14.09 16.42 -7.98
CA CYS A 293 -12.75 15.95 -8.34
C CYS A 293 -12.68 15.74 -9.86
N LEU A 294 -11.65 16.27 -10.50
CA LEU A 294 -11.38 16.02 -11.92
C LEU A 294 -10.32 14.91 -12.02
N VAL A 295 -10.72 13.73 -12.50
CA VAL A 295 -9.83 12.57 -12.67
C VAL A 295 -9.94 12.07 -14.10
N GLU A 296 -8.84 12.07 -14.83
CA GLU A 296 -8.75 11.61 -16.24
C GLU A 296 -9.85 12.18 -17.15
N GLY A 297 -10.24 13.46 -16.93
CA GLY A 297 -11.30 14.13 -17.71
C GLY A 297 -12.73 13.89 -17.19
N HIS A 298 -12.92 13.03 -16.19
CA HIS A 298 -14.20 12.80 -15.52
C HIS A 298 -14.36 13.70 -14.31
N GLN A 299 -15.50 14.38 -14.21
CA GLN A 299 -15.87 15.14 -13.03
C GLN A 299 -16.63 14.23 -12.07
N LEU A 300 -15.98 13.88 -10.94
CA LEU A 300 -16.51 12.97 -9.93
C LEU A 300 -17.02 13.76 -8.73
N LEU A 301 -18.13 13.29 -8.16
CA LEU A 301 -18.68 13.76 -6.90
C LEU A 301 -18.71 12.59 -5.93
N ALA A 302 -18.15 12.78 -4.75
CA ALA A 302 -18.18 11.81 -3.67
C ALA A 302 -18.73 12.49 -2.40
N GLY A 303 -19.57 11.77 -1.66
CA GLY A 303 -19.95 12.15 -0.30
C GLY A 303 -19.01 11.48 0.71
N ALA A 304 -19.13 11.86 1.98
CA ALA A 304 -18.46 11.18 3.07
C ALA A 304 -19.36 11.06 4.30
N SER A 305 -19.37 9.88 4.90
CA SER A 305 -19.99 9.60 6.19
C SER A 305 -18.91 9.55 7.26
N ILE A 306 -19.06 10.32 8.34
CA ILE A 306 -18.01 10.49 9.36
C ILE A 306 -18.55 10.08 10.74
N GLY A 307 -17.81 9.20 11.43
CA GLY A 307 -18.03 8.86 12.83
C GLY A 307 -16.96 9.45 13.72
N ILE A 308 -17.35 9.99 14.86
CA ILE A 308 -16.48 10.67 15.81
C ILE A 308 -16.55 10.01 17.17
N ALA A 309 -15.40 9.59 17.70
CA ALA A 309 -15.26 9.15 19.09
C ALA A 309 -14.30 10.09 19.82
N VAL A 310 -14.73 10.62 20.97
CA VAL A 310 -13.91 11.47 21.83
C VAL A 310 -13.36 10.63 22.97
N ALA A 311 -12.04 10.69 23.18
CA ALA A 311 -11.40 10.04 24.30
C ALA A 311 -11.79 10.72 25.62
N SER A 312 -12.21 9.92 26.58
CA SER A 312 -12.46 10.37 27.96
C SER A 312 -11.34 9.87 28.87
N PRO A 313 -11.07 10.53 30.02
CA PRO A 313 -10.04 10.09 30.95
C PRO A 313 -10.20 8.63 31.41
N ASP A 314 -11.45 8.15 31.46
CA ASP A 314 -11.80 6.80 31.89
C ASP A 314 -11.74 5.76 30.76
N GLN A 315 -11.59 6.21 29.50
CA GLN A 315 -11.60 5.33 28.33
C GLN A 315 -10.53 5.77 27.31
N LEU A 316 -9.32 5.28 27.56
CA LEU A 316 -8.13 5.52 26.73
C LEU A 316 -7.65 4.24 26.03
N ASP A 317 -8.56 3.32 25.74
CA ASP A 317 -8.27 2.12 24.96
C ASP A 317 -8.40 2.45 23.45
N PRO A 318 -7.31 2.34 22.67
CA PRO A 318 -7.29 2.69 21.26
C PRO A 318 -8.24 1.84 20.40
N GLU A 319 -8.41 0.53 20.74
CA GLU A 319 -9.30 -0.36 19.99
C GLU A 319 -10.77 -0.02 20.23
N VAL A 320 -11.11 0.31 21.48
CA VAL A 320 -12.46 0.74 21.84
C VAL A 320 -12.81 2.06 21.18
N LEU A 321 -11.89 3.05 21.19
CA LEU A 321 -12.13 4.34 20.56
C LEU A 321 -12.32 4.21 19.05
N LEU A 322 -11.50 3.38 18.39
CA LEU A 322 -11.62 3.16 16.95
C LEU A 322 -12.95 2.48 16.61
N ARG A 323 -13.34 1.46 17.35
CA ARG A 323 -14.63 0.78 17.21
C ARG A 323 -15.80 1.75 17.42
N ASN A 324 -15.70 2.62 18.41
CA ASN A 324 -16.74 3.61 18.69
C ASN A 324 -16.89 4.63 17.55
N ALA A 325 -15.78 5.07 16.96
CA ALA A 325 -15.81 5.94 15.79
C ALA A 325 -16.42 5.24 14.57
N ASP A 326 -16.11 3.96 14.35
CA ASP A 326 -16.71 3.14 13.28
C ASP A 326 -18.23 3.00 13.46
N LEU A 327 -18.70 2.68 14.68
CA LEU A 327 -20.13 2.62 14.99
C LEU A 327 -20.85 3.94 14.70
N ALA A 328 -20.22 5.06 15.05
CA ALA A 328 -20.78 6.38 14.77
C ALA A 328 -20.80 6.68 13.26
N MET A 329 -19.78 6.26 12.52
CA MET A 329 -19.73 6.38 11.05
C MET A 329 -20.84 5.55 10.39
N TYR A 330 -21.04 4.32 10.85
CA TYR A 330 -22.16 3.50 10.37
C TYR A 330 -23.51 4.16 10.62
N ARG A 331 -23.70 4.81 11.78
CA ARG A 331 -24.90 5.59 12.07
C ARG A 331 -25.06 6.76 11.12
N SER A 332 -24.00 7.47 10.76
CA SER A 332 -24.05 8.56 9.79
C SER A 332 -24.52 8.09 8.41
N LYS A 333 -24.13 6.89 7.98
CA LYS A 333 -24.62 6.25 6.75
C LYS A 333 -26.13 5.97 6.78
N SER A 334 -26.63 5.50 7.94
CA SER A 334 -28.06 5.22 8.13
C SER A 334 -28.92 6.48 8.19
N ASP A 335 -28.37 7.59 8.68
CA ASP A 335 -29.08 8.87 8.82
C ASP A 335 -29.07 9.73 7.53
N GLY A 336 -28.78 9.12 6.37
CA GLY A 336 -28.90 9.77 5.06
C GLY A 336 -27.56 10.07 4.37
N ARG A 337 -26.43 9.63 4.92
CA ARG A 337 -25.06 9.87 4.39
C ARG A 337 -24.69 11.35 4.33
N GLY A 338 -23.45 11.67 3.97
CA GLY A 338 -23.02 13.06 3.86
C GLY A 338 -23.04 13.86 5.17
N VAL A 339 -23.05 13.20 6.30
CA VAL A 339 -23.16 13.80 7.65
C VAL A 339 -22.11 13.21 8.58
N TYR A 340 -21.94 13.83 9.75
CA TYR A 340 -21.13 13.23 10.82
C TYR A 340 -22.01 12.89 12.03
N ARG A 341 -21.58 11.90 12.84
CA ARG A 341 -22.18 11.53 14.11
C ARG A 341 -21.11 11.32 15.18
N PHE A 342 -21.42 11.75 16.38
CA PHE A 342 -20.64 11.37 17.56
C PHE A 342 -21.09 10.01 18.06
N PHE A 343 -20.14 9.23 18.59
CA PHE A 343 -20.46 7.99 19.28
C PHE A 343 -21.28 8.28 20.53
N GLU A 344 -22.36 7.55 20.65
CA GLU A 344 -23.23 7.48 21.83
C GLU A 344 -23.30 6.02 22.30
N PRO A 345 -23.28 5.72 23.63
CA PRO A 345 -23.30 4.33 24.14
C PRO A 345 -24.45 3.48 23.60
N GLU A 346 -25.59 4.11 23.30
CA GLU A 346 -26.78 3.46 22.71
C GLU A 346 -26.51 2.89 21.31
N MET A 347 -25.50 3.41 20.59
CA MET A 347 -25.14 2.92 19.25
C MET A 347 -24.56 1.52 19.29
N ASP A 348 -23.76 1.18 20.31
CA ASP A 348 -23.22 -0.18 20.49
C ASP A 348 -24.36 -1.17 20.76
N ALA A 349 -25.29 -0.80 21.63
CA ALA A 349 -26.45 -1.62 21.93
C ALA A 349 -27.34 -1.86 20.67
N ARG A 350 -27.53 -0.81 19.84
CA ARG A 350 -28.28 -0.92 18.57
C ARG A 350 -27.54 -1.79 17.56
N ALA A 351 -26.22 -1.65 17.44
CA ALA A 351 -25.41 -2.48 16.54
C ALA A 351 -25.44 -3.97 16.93
N GLN A 352 -25.40 -4.25 18.23
CA GLN A 352 -25.55 -5.62 18.75
C GLN A 352 -26.97 -6.17 18.49
N ALA A 353 -28.01 -5.38 18.79
CA ALA A 353 -29.39 -5.75 18.51
C ALA A 353 -29.61 -6.06 17.03
N ARG A 354 -29.01 -5.26 16.13
CA ARG A 354 -29.09 -5.48 14.68
C ARG A 354 -28.42 -6.79 14.25
N ARG A 355 -27.23 -7.11 14.78
CA ARG A 355 -26.55 -8.40 14.48
C ARG A 355 -27.39 -9.60 14.92
N VAL A 356 -28.02 -9.49 16.08
CA VAL A 356 -28.95 -10.52 16.57
C VAL A 356 -30.13 -10.63 15.61
N LEU A 357 -30.73 -9.49 15.22
CA LEU A 357 -31.88 -9.44 14.31
C LEU A 357 -31.54 -10.06 12.93
N GLU A 358 -30.33 -9.86 12.42
CA GLU A 358 -29.88 -10.47 11.15
C GLU A 358 -29.91 -12.01 11.22
N VAL A 359 -29.37 -12.58 12.29
CA VAL A 359 -29.35 -14.03 12.50
C VAL A 359 -30.78 -14.57 12.64
N GLU A 360 -31.62 -13.85 13.39
CA GLU A 360 -33.02 -14.20 13.62
C GLU A 360 -33.85 -14.10 12.33
N LEU A 361 -33.60 -13.09 11.48
CA LEU A 361 -34.27 -12.90 10.20
C LEU A 361 -33.97 -14.06 9.22
N ARG A 362 -32.69 -14.47 9.13
CA ARG A 362 -32.29 -15.66 8.34
C ARG A 362 -32.99 -16.93 8.81
N ARG A 363 -33.21 -17.06 10.09
CA ARG A 363 -33.91 -18.16 10.71
C ARG A 363 -35.42 -18.09 10.43
N ALA A 364 -36.04 -16.91 10.59
CA ALA A 364 -37.46 -16.67 10.39
C ALA A 364 -37.94 -17.08 8.99
N LEU A 365 -37.13 -16.80 7.95
CA LEU A 365 -37.45 -17.20 6.58
C LEU A 365 -37.51 -18.74 6.41
N ARG A 366 -36.70 -19.49 7.13
CA ARG A 366 -36.70 -20.97 7.09
C ARG A 366 -37.83 -21.58 7.91
N GLU A 367 -38.25 -20.91 8.99
CA GLU A 367 -39.25 -21.41 9.94
C GLU A 367 -40.68 -20.92 9.65
N ASN A 368 -40.88 -20.21 8.50
CA ASN A 368 -42.17 -19.64 8.14
C ASN A 368 -42.78 -18.71 9.21
N ALA A 369 -41.94 -17.87 9.82
CA ALA A 369 -42.34 -16.92 10.86
C ALA A 369 -42.94 -15.62 10.32
N PHE A 370 -43.15 -15.56 9.02
CA PHE A 370 -43.79 -14.40 8.34
C PHE A 370 -45.25 -14.67 8.05
N GLU A 371 -46.02 -13.61 8.14
CA GLU A 371 -47.46 -13.58 7.80
C GLU A 371 -47.79 -12.37 6.93
N LEU A 372 -48.79 -12.47 6.07
CA LEU A 372 -49.35 -11.33 5.34
C LEU A 372 -50.60 -10.81 6.05
N TYR A 373 -50.60 -9.52 6.31
CA TYR A 373 -51.77 -8.76 6.67
C TYR A 373 -52.23 -7.99 5.44
N TYR A 374 -53.50 -7.67 5.38
CA TYR A 374 -54.11 -7.03 4.23
C TYR A 374 -54.87 -5.80 4.68
N GLN A 375 -54.65 -4.67 3.97
CA GLN A 375 -55.35 -3.41 4.22
C GLN A 375 -56.26 -3.05 3.03
N PRO A 376 -57.52 -2.61 3.27
CA PRO A 376 -58.45 -2.28 2.21
C PRO A 376 -58.01 -1.05 1.40
N LEU A 377 -58.17 -1.16 0.07
CA LEU A 377 -58.16 -0.06 -0.89
C LEU A 377 -59.61 0.25 -1.26
N PHE A 378 -60.04 1.45 -0.95
CA PHE A 378 -61.45 1.87 -1.08
C PHE A 378 -61.63 2.81 -2.27
N ASN A 379 -62.50 2.44 -3.21
CA ASN A 379 -62.84 3.28 -4.34
C ASN A 379 -63.86 4.34 -3.91
N LEU A 380 -63.44 5.60 -4.03
CA LEU A 380 -64.24 6.75 -3.57
C LEU A 380 -65.46 7.02 -4.42
N GLY A 381 -65.43 6.68 -5.72
CA GLY A 381 -66.56 6.84 -6.65
C GLY A 381 -67.57 5.72 -6.54
N GLU A 382 -67.13 4.46 -6.39
CA GLU A 382 -67.95 3.27 -6.29
C GLU A 382 -68.39 2.96 -4.85
N ASN A 383 -67.82 3.64 -3.86
CA ASN A 383 -68.10 3.48 -2.44
C ASN A 383 -67.95 2.00 -1.97
N ARG A 384 -66.91 1.31 -2.42
CA ARG A 384 -66.62 -0.10 -2.08
C ARG A 384 -65.14 -0.39 -2.08
N VAL A 385 -64.79 -1.49 -1.46
CA VAL A 385 -63.41 -2.04 -1.53
C VAL A 385 -63.18 -2.64 -2.92
N THR A 386 -62.07 -2.28 -3.58
CA THR A 386 -61.67 -2.76 -4.90
C THR A 386 -60.35 -3.54 -4.88
N GLY A 387 -59.59 -3.45 -3.79
CA GLY A 387 -58.33 -4.13 -3.64
C GLY A 387 -57.90 -4.23 -2.19
N LEU A 388 -56.85 -4.97 -1.98
CA LEU A 388 -56.21 -5.19 -0.67
C LEU A 388 -54.70 -5.11 -0.83
N GLU A 389 -54.03 -4.28 -0.04
CA GLU A 389 -52.58 -4.23 -0.01
C GLU A 389 -52.03 -5.27 0.94
N ALA A 390 -51.08 -6.08 0.46
CA ALA A 390 -50.40 -7.11 1.22
C ALA A 390 -49.24 -6.51 1.99
N LEU A 391 -49.31 -6.52 3.29
CA LEU A 391 -48.35 -5.96 4.22
C LEU A 391 -47.67 -7.06 5.00
N LEU A 392 -46.36 -7.18 4.85
CA LEU A 392 -45.55 -8.21 5.51
C LEU A 392 -45.51 -7.98 7.02
N ARG A 393 -45.63 -9.06 7.80
CA ARG A 393 -45.52 -9.06 9.25
C ARG A 393 -44.57 -10.19 9.69
N TRP A 394 -43.72 -9.90 10.65
CA TRP A 394 -42.82 -10.90 11.24
C TRP A 394 -43.23 -11.21 12.68
N GLN A 395 -43.73 -12.42 12.90
CA GLN A 395 -44.07 -12.94 14.22
C GLN A 395 -42.81 -13.50 14.89
N HIS A 396 -42.19 -12.69 15.75
CA HIS A 396 -40.98 -13.09 16.44
C HIS A 396 -41.34 -13.79 17.74
N PRO A 397 -40.75 -14.98 18.03
CA PRO A 397 -41.13 -15.79 19.20
C PRO A 397 -40.93 -15.09 20.55
N GLN A 398 -39.97 -14.16 20.66
CA GLN A 398 -39.67 -13.44 21.90
C GLN A 398 -40.08 -11.98 21.89
N ARG A 399 -40.10 -11.34 20.72
CA ARG A 399 -40.38 -9.88 20.54
C ARG A 399 -41.83 -9.61 20.19
N GLY A 400 -42.60 -10.64 19.85
CA GLY A 400 -43.93 -10.46 19.26
C GLY A 400 -43.86 -10.00 17.82
N LEU A 401 -44.74 -9.06 17.43
CA LEU A 401 -44.79 -8.52 16.10
C LEU A 401 -43.63 -7.50 15.89
N VAL A 402 -42.70 -7.83 15.01
CA VAL A 402 -41.56 -6.93 14.64
C VAL A 402 -42.01 -6.00 13.50
N SER A 403 -41.68 -4.70 13.63
CA SER A 403 -42.06 -3.69 12.62
C SER A 403 -41.32 -3.92 11.29
N PRO A 404 -42.05 -3.80 10.15
CA PRO A 404 -41.42 -3.80 8.82
C PRO A 404 -40.26 -2.80 8.69
N ASN A 405 -40.37 -1.62 9.26
CA ASN A 405 -39.32 -0.59 9.27
C ASN A 405 -38.02 -1.01 9.96
N GLU A 406 -38.09 -2.03 10.83
CA GLU A 406 -36.91 -2.57 11.53
C GLU A 406 -36.20 -3.64 10.69
N PHE A 407 -36.94 -4.53 10.02
CA PHE A 407 -36.34 -5.69 9.39
C PHE A 407 -36.25 -5.62 7.85
N ILE A 408 -37.07 -4.82 7.16
CA ILE A 408 -37.01 -4.73 5.70
C ILE A 408 -35.73 -4.07 5.21
N PRO A 409 -35.28 -2.91 5.76
CA PRO A 409 -33.98 -2.34 5.36
C PRO A 409 -32.81 -3.29 5.62
N LEU A 410 -32.89 -4.07 6.69
CA LEU A 410 -31.91 -5.10 6.98
C LEU A 410 -31.95 -6.25 5.95
N ALA A 411 -33.16 -6.71 5.58
CA ALA A 411 -33.35 -7.75 4.56
C ALA A 411 -32.80 -7.30 3.19
N GLU A 412 -32.99 -6.04 2.82
CA GLU A 412 -32.45 -5.44 1.60
C GLU A 412 -30.93 -5.44 1.59
N GLU A 413 -30.31 -4.96 2.68
CA GLU A 413 -28.86 -4.86 2.82
C GLU A 413 -28.16 -6.22 2.75
N ILE A 414 -28.74 -7.26 3.38
CA ILE A 414 -28.18 -8.61 3.40
C ILE A 414 -28.69 -9.50 2.25
N GLY A 415 -29.49 -8.95 1.33
CA GLY A 415 -30.03 -9.64 0.15
C GLY A 415 -31.16 -10.64 0.44
N LEU A 416 -31.65 -10.74 1.68
CA LEU A 416 -32.77 -11.62 2.04
C LEU A 416 -34.12 -11.13 1.51
N ILE A 417 -34.21 -9.86 1.09
CA ILE A 417 -35.45 -9.30 0.53
C ILE A 417 -35.89 -10.05 -0.75
N VAL A 418 -34.93 -10.62 -1.51
CA VAL A 418 -35.24 -11.37 -2.74
C VAL A 418 -36.04 -12.66 -2.44
N PRO A 419 -35.53 -13.63 -1.65
CA PRO A 419 -36.32 -14.82 -1.31
C PRO A 419 -37.55 -14.50 -0.45
N LEU A 420 -37.52 -13.44 0.35
CA LEU A 420 -38.67 -12.98 1.11
C LEU A 420 -39.78 -12.42 0.20
N GLY A 421 -39.42 -11.60 -0.77
CA GLY A 421 -40.37 -11.07 -1.76
C GLY A 421 -40.96 -12.15 -2.66
N GLU A 422 -40.18 -13.17 -3.01
CA GLU A 422 -40.69 -14.34 -3.72
C GLU A 422 -41.75 -15.08 -2.88
N TRP A 423 -41.53 -15.25 -1.58
CA TRP A 423 -42.52 -15.84 -0.67
C TRP A 423 -43.75 -14.95 -0.56
N VAL A 424 -43.61 -13.64 -0.41
CA VAL A 424 -44.73 -12.68 -0.35
C VAL A 424 -45.59 -12.76 -1.61
N LEU A 425 -45.01 -12.73 -2.79
CA LEU A 425 -45.73 -12.82 -4.07
C LEU A 425 -46.53 -14.12 -4.18
N ARG A 426 -45.92 -15.27 -3.85
CA ARG A 426 -46.60 -16.56 -3.87
C ARG A 426 -47.77 -16.60 -2.89
N GLN A 427 -47.57 -16.12 -1.65
CA GLN A 427 -48.62 -16.12 -0.63
C GLN A 427 -49.74 -15.15 -0.96
N ALA A 428 -49.44 -13.92 -1.40
CA ALA A 428 -50.42 -12.93 -1.76
C ALA A 428 -51.31 -13.40 -2.94
N CYS A 429 -50.69 -13.96 -3.99
CA CYS A 429 -51.45 -14.55 -5.10
C CYS A 429 -52.35 -15.71 -4.66
N ALA A 430 -51.83 -16.60 -3.81
CA ALA A 430 -52.59 -17.76 -3.30
C ALA A 430 -53.77 -17.34 -2.41
N ASP A 431 -53.66 -16.24 -1.67
CA ASP A 431 -54.75 -15.71 -0.86
C ASP A 431 -55.77 -14.95 -1.72
N ALA A 432 -55.28 -14.12 -2.66
CA ALA A 432 -56.14 -13.37 -3.59
C ALA A 432 -56.99 -14.27 -4.50
N ALA A 433 -56.50 -15.44 -4.86
CA ALA A 433 -57.26 -16.42 -5.64
C ALA A 433 -58.53 -16.92 -4.92
N LYS A 434 -58.62 -16.77 -3.60
CA LYS A 434 -59.76 -17.16 -2.78
C LYS A 434 -60.79 -16.03 -2.60
N TRP A 435 -60.49 -14.80 -3.06
CA TRP A 435 -61.33 -13.62 -2.93
C TRP A 435 -62.26 -13.47 -4.16
N PRO A 436 -63.32 -12.63 -4.09
CA PRO A 436 -64.15 -12.28 -5.25
C PRO A 436 -63.30 -11.81 -6.43
N GLU A 437 -63.73 -12.09 -7.66
CA GLU A 437 -62.96 -11.82 -8.88
C GLU A 437 -62.68 -10.33 -9.12
N ASP A 438 -63.50 -9.46 -8.56
CA ASP A 438 -63.38 -8.00 -8.65
C ASP A 438 -62.44 -7.36 -7.61
N ILE A 439 -61.84 -8.16 -6.71
CA ILE A 439 -60.88 -7.71 -5.70
C ILE A 439 -59.45 -8.00 -6.18
N SER A 440 -58.62 -6.98 -6.26
CA SER A 440 -57.20 -7.06 -6.59
C SER A 440 -56.34 -7.22 -5.34
N VAL A 441 -55.10 -7.70 -5.51
CA VAL A 441 -54.08 -7.69 -4.48
C VAL A 441 -52.89 -6.82 -4.93
N THR A 442 -52.44 -5.97 -4.03
CA THR A 442 -51.27 -5.11 -4.25
C THR A 442 -50.10 -5.63 -3.42
N VAL A 443 -48.91 -5.72 -4.02
CA VAL A 443 -47.67 -6.22 -3.39
C VAL A 443 -46.54 -5.24 -3.64
N ASN A 444 -45.87 -4.85 -2.57
CA ASN A 444 -44.71 -3.97 -2.61
C ASN A 444 -43.46 -4.72 -3.12
N LEU A 445 -42.68 -4.08 -4.00
CA LEU A 445 -41.43 -4.56 -4.53
C LEU A 445 -40.27 -3.65 -4.15
N SER A 446 -39.22 -4.24 -3.53
CA SER A 446 -38.00 -3.52 -3.22
C SER A 446 -37.16 -3.25 -4.48
N PRO A 447 -36.47 -2.08 -4.57
CA PRO A 447 -35.51 -1.80 -5.64
C PRO A 447 -34.42 -2.84 -5.77
N VAL A 448 -34.05 -3.53 -4.67
CA VAL A 448 -33.05 -4.58 -4.67
C VAL A 448 -33.48 -5.77 -5.51
N GLN A 449 -34.80 -6.08 -5.57
CA GLN A 449 -35.32 -7.22 -6.35
C GLN A 449 -35.14 -7.01 -7.85
N PHE A 450 -35.12 -5.77 -8.36
CA PHE A 450 -34.88 -5.45 -9.77
C PHE A 450 -33.45 -5.70 -10.23
N ARG A 451 -32.50 -5.81 -9.30
CA ARG A 451 -31.08 -6.09 -9.61
C ARG A 451 -30.78 -7.57 -9.82
N TYR A 452 -31.76 -8.44 -9.53
CA TYR A 452 -31.63 -9.89 -9.69
C TYR A 452 -32.40 -10.38 -10.90
N ASP A 453 -31.69 -11.11 -11.77
CA ASP A 453 -32.32 -11.74 -12.93
C ASP A 453 -33.38 -12.76 -12.48
N GLY A 454 -34.60 -12.65 -13.04
CA GLY A 454 -35.66 -13.63 -12.81
C GLY A 454 -36.89 -13.13 -12.09
N LEU A 455 -37.02 -11.83 -11.73
CA LEU A 455 -38.22 -11.26 -11.10
C LEU A 455 -39.50 -11.54 -11.92
N VAL A 456 -39.46 -11.34 -13.24
CA VAL A 456 -40.58 -11.61 -14.15
C VAL A 456 -41.02 -13.07 -14.06
N LYS A 457 -40.09 -13.99 -14.01
CA LYS A 457 -40.37 -15.42 -13.86
C LYS A 457 -41.02 -15.74 -12.51
N VAL A 458 -40.51 -15.14 -11.42
CA VAL A 458 -41.07 -15.33 -10.07
C VAL A 458 -42.53 -14.88 -10.04
N VAL A 459 -42.87 -13.72 -10.63
CA VAL A 459 -44.23 -13.22 -10.73
C VAL A 459 -45.09 -14.15 -11.58
N ALA A 460 -44.62 -14.56 -12.76
CA ALA A 460 -45.35 -15.49 -13.63
C ALA A 460 -45.65 -16.83 -12.94
N ASP A 461 -44.66 -17.40 -12.25
CA ASP A 461 -44.80 -18.63 -11.50
C ASP A 461 -45.79 -18.48 -10.31
N ALA A 462 -45.77 -17.34 -9.61
CA ALA A 462 -46.70 -17.07 -8.53
C ALA A 462 -48.16 -17.00 -9.03
N LEU A 463 -48.42 -16.30 -10.13
CA LEU A 463 -49.72 -16.22 -10.79
C LEU A 463 -50.21 -17.57 -11.26
N ALA A 464 -49.37 -18.32 -11.98
CA ALA A 464 -49.71 -19.64 -12.52
C ALA A 464 -50.04 -20.65 -11.41
N ASN A 465 -49.18 -20.69 -10.34
CA ASN A 465 -49.41 -21.63 -9.23
C ASN A 465 -50.68 -21.32 -8.43
N ALA A 466 -51.05 -20.05 -8.31
CA ALA A 466 -52.25 -19.63 -7.63
C ALA A 466 -53.52 -19.70 -8.50
N GLY A 467 -53.39 -19.76 -9.82
CA GLY A 467 -54.48 -19.61 -10.77
C GLY A 467 -55.10 -18.19 -10.76
N LEU A 468 -54.31 -17.18 -10.36
CA LEU A 468 -54.76 -15.80 -10.28
C LEU A 468 -54.61 -15.12 -11.65
N GLN A 469 -55.68 -14.41 -12.10
CA GLN A 469 -55.58 -13.62 -13.32
C GLN A 469 -54.57 -12.49 -13.15
N PRO A 470 -53.66 -12.25 -14.13
CA PRO A 470 -52.58 -11.23 -14.00
C PRO A 470 -53.13 -9.83 -13.65
N GLY A 471 -54.24 -9.41 -14.22
CA GLY A 471 -54.87 -8.10 -13.95
C GLY A 471 -55.40 -7.90 -12.52
N ARG A 472 -55.40 -8.95 -11.69
CA ARG A 472 -55.75 -8.88 -10.28
C ARG A 472 -54.51 -8.71 -9.36
N LEU A 473 -53.28 -8.85 -9.89
CA LEU A 473 -52.05 -8.53 -9.18
C LEU A 473 -51.61 -7.13 -9.58
N GLU A 474 -51.33 -6.31 -8.59
CA GLU A 474 -50.71 -5.00 -8.74
C GLU A 474 -49.39 -4.99 -7.99
N LEU A 475 -48.34 -4.51 -8.64
CA LEU A 475 -46.97 -4.42 -8.06
C LEU A 475 -46.68 -2.95 -7.77
N GLU A 476 -46.38 -2.66 -6.52
CA GLU A 476 -45.99 -1.33 -6.05
C GLU A 476 -44.47 -1.15 -6.09
N ILE A 477 -44.03 -0.06 -6.70
CA ILE A 477 -42.60 0.32 -6.75
C ILE A 477 -42.42 1.76 -6.28
N THR A 478 -41.38 2.04 -5.56
CA THR A 478 -41.00 3.40 -5.17
C THR A 478 -40.29 4.14 -6.31
N GLU A 479 -40.22 5.48 -6.25
CA GLU A 479 -39.50 6.31 -7.24
C GLU A 479 -38.05 5.89 -7.44
N SER A 480 -37.40 5.32 -6.42
CA SER A 480 -35.99 4.88 -6.45
C SER A 480 -35.69 3.81 -7.50
N VAL A 481 -36.66 2.96 -7.86
CA VAL A 481 -36.54 1.98 -8.95
C VAL A 481 -36.30 2.67 -10.30
N LEU A 482 -36.87 3.86 -10.49
CA LEU A 482 -36.84 4.63 -11.74
C LEU A 482 -35.60 5.52 -11.85
N LEU A 483 -34.97 5.86 -10.72
CA LEU A 483 -33.75 6.70 -10.66
C LEU A 483 -32.49 5.94 -11.09
N ASP A 484 -32.48 4.63 -11.01
CA ASP A 484 -31.39 3.81 -11.48
C ASP A 484 -31.35 3.84 -13.01
N LYS A 485 -30.38 4.61 -13.56
CA LYS A 485 -30.26 4.95 -15.00
C LYS A 485 -29.97 3.75 -15.91
N THR A 486 -30.01 2.55 -15.41
CA THR A 486 -29.87 1.35 -16.22
C THR A 486 -31.17 1.06 -16.97
N ASN A 487 -31.10 0.98 -18.30
CA ASN A 487 -32.24 0.62 -19.15
C ASN A 487 -32.90 -0.73 -18.78
N SER A 488 -32.27 -1.49 -17.86
CA SER A 488 -32.74 -2.81 -17.41
C SER A 488 -34.02 -2.75 -16.59
N ASN A 489 -34.20 -1.78 -15.68
CA ASN A 489 -35.42 -1.69 -14.85
C ASN A 489 -36.64 -1.41 -15.66
N PHE A 490 -36.55 -0.51 -16.65
CA PHE A 490 -37.67 -0.25 -17.57
C PHE A 490 -38.01 -1.46 -18.45
N ALA A 491 -37.02 -2.25 -18.87
CA ALA A 491 -37.24 -3.49 -19.60
C ALA A 491 -38.03 -4.49 -18.73
N THR A 492 -37.60 -4.72 -17.50
CA THR A 492 -38.29 -5.58 -16.54
C THR A 492 -39.72 -5.12 -16.25
N LEU A 493 -39.94 -3.81 -16.07
CA LEU A 493 -41.30 -3.24 -15.89
C LEU A 493 -42.21 -3.47 -17.10
N ASN A 494 -41.68 -3.32 -18.32
CA ASN A 494 -42.44 -3.60 -19.55
C ASN A 494 -42.78 -5.10 -19.66
N GLU A 495 -41.83 -5.99 -19.36
CA GLU A 495 -42.10 -7.44 -19.36
C GLU A 495 -43.19 -7.82 -18.33
N LEU A 496 -43.19 -7.22 -17.14
CA LEU A 496 -44.25 -7.40 -16.13
C LEU A 496 -45.59 -6.88 -16.62
N HIS A 497 -45.61 -5.70 -17.25
CA HIS A 497 -46.82 -5.14 -17.86
C HIS A 497 -47.35 -6.03 -19.00
N ASP A 498 -46.46 -6.59 -19.84
CA ASP A 498 -46.84 -7.50 -20.93
C ASP A 498 -47.43 -8.84 -20.44
N LEU A 499 -47.09 -9.26 -19.21
CA LEU A 499 -47.75 -10.37 -18.51
C LEU A 499 -49.22 -10.00 -18.11
N GLY A 500 -49.61 -8.73 -18.19
CA GLY A 500 -50.90 -8.24 -17.79
C GLY A 500 -51.02 -7.85 -16.32
N VAL A 501 -49.91 -7.75 -15.60
CA VAL A 501 -49.85 -7.30 -14.21
C VAL A 501 -49.95 -5.77 -14.15
N ARG A 502 -50.63 -5.23 -13.15
CA ARG A 502 -50.72 -3.78 -12.92
C ARG A 502 -49.49 -3.28 -12.20
N ILE A 503 -49.06 -2.07 -12.53
CA ILE A 503 -47.90 -1.41 -11.88
C ILE A 503 -48.34 -0.10 -11.27
N SER A 504 -48.06 0.11 -9.98
CA SER A 504 -48.32 1.36 -9.26
C SER A 504 -47.02 2.00 -8.78
N LEU A 505 -47.02 3.32 -8.74
CA LEU A 505 -45.93 4.13 -8.23
C LEU A 505 -46.29 4.59 -6.82
N ASP A 506 -45.43 4.24 -5.86
CA ASP A 506 -45.58 4.53 -4.45
C ASP A 506 -44.73 5.70 -3.97
N ASP A 507 -45.10 6.31 -2.83
CA ASP A 507 -44.42 7.44 -2.17
C ASP A 507 -44.22 8.67 -3.08
N PHE A 508 -45.09 8.89 -4.06
CA PHE A 508 -44.92 9.99 -5.01
C PHE A 508 -44.99 11.35 -4.32
N GLY A 509 -43.96 12.18 -4.58
CA GLY A 509 -43.86 13.54 -4.05
C GLY A 509 -42.92 13.69 -2.84
N THR A 510 -42.39 12.61 -2.28
CA THR A 510 -41.44 12.67 -1.14
C THR A 510 -40.00 12.82 -1.56
N GLY A 511 -39.67 12.61 -2.85
CA GLY A 511 -38.31 12.63 -3.40
C GLY A 511 -38.11 13.59 -4.57
N TYR A 512 -37.15 13.29 -5.43
CA TYR A 512 -36.89 13.99 -6.70
C TYR A 512 -37.90 13.57 -7.77
N SER A 513 -39.18 13.92 -7.59
CA SER A 513 -40.25 13.55 -8.51
C SER A 513 -40.04 14.13 -9.89
N SER A 514 -39.52 13.32 -10.82
CA SER A 514 -39.47 13.71 -12.22
C SER A 514 -40.75 13.28 -12.95
N LEU A 515 -41.63 14.21 -13.23
CA LEU A 515 -42.82 14.00 -14.08
C LEU A 515 -42.47 13.34 -15.44
N SER A 516 -41.19 13.31 -15.82
CA SER A 516 -40.74 12.66 -17.05
C SER A 516 -40.97 11.14 -17.03
N TYR A 517 -40.96 10.49 -15.88
CA TYR A 517 -41.18 9.04 -15.77
C TYR A 517 -42.65 8.67 -16.06
N LEU A 518 -43.61 9.49 -15.65
CA LEU A 518 -45.03 9.29 -15.95
C LEU A 518 -45.34 9.36 -17.46
N ARG A 519 -44.47 10.02 -18.23
CA ARG A 519 -44.58 10.05 -19.70
C ARG A 519 -43.94 8.83 -20.36
N THR A 520 -42.97 8.22 -19.71
CA THR A 520 -42.14 7.14 -20.28
C THR A 520 -42.77 5.77 -20.05
N PHE A 521 -43.41 5.57 -18.91
CA PHE A 521 -44.06 4.30 -18.54
C PHE A 521 -45.53 4.51 -18.20
N ARG A 522 -46.36 3.52 -18.52
CA ARG A 522 -47.81 3.55 -18.24
C ARG A 522 -48.10 2.92 -16.90
N PHE A 523 -48.10 3.74 -15.86
CA PHE A 523 -48.56 3.31 -14.55
C PHE A 523 -50.08 3.16 -14.52
N ASN A 524 -50.57 2.18 -13.76
CA ASN A 524 -52.01 1.99 -13.52
C ASN A 524 -52.48 2.87 -12.37
N ARG A 525 -51.60 3.17 -11.39
CA ARG A 525 -51.94 3.91 -10.18
C ARG A 525 -50.72 4.73 -9.69
N ILE A 526 -51.03 5.82 -8.99
CA ILE A 526 -50.06 6.61 -8.22
C ILE A 526 -50.60 6.75 -6.80
N LYS A 527 -49.75 6.36 -5.79
CA LYS A 527 -50.05 6.50 -4.37
C LYS A 527 -49.36 7.71 -3.78
N PHE A 528 -50.01 8.40 -2.91
CA PHE A 528 -49.52 9.59 -2.23
C PHE A 528 -49.35 9.34 -0.77
N ASP A 529 -48.15 9.68 -0.29
CA ASP A 529 -47.75 9.48 1.09
C ASP A 529 -48.68 10.20 2.07
N GLN A 530 -48.93 9.55 3.18
CA GLN A 530 -49.79 10.04 4.26
C GLN A 530 -49.41 11.42 4.81
N SER A 531 -48.15 11.89 4.66
CA SER A 531 -47.73 13.21 5.14
C SER A 531 -48.54 14.34 4.52
N PHE A 532 -48.91 14.19 3.24
CA PHE A 532 -49.75 15.16 2.56
C PHE A 532 -51.21 15.16 3.08
N ILE A 533 -51.69 14.03 3.57
CA ILE A 533 -53.05 13.90 4.06
C ILE A 533 -53.19 14.38 5.50
N ARG A 534 -52.18 14.18 6.33
CA ARG A 534 -52.17 14.69 7.71
C ARG A 534 -52.21 16.22 7.79
N ASP A 535 -51.52 16.91 6.88
CA ASP A 535 -51.39 18.36 6.88
C ASP A 535 -52.54 19.08 6.13
N LEU A 536 -53.57 18.37 5.69
CA LEU A 536 -54.71 18.95 4.95
C LEU A 536 -55.42 20.07 5.72
N SER A 537 -55.45 20.03 7.07
CA SER A 537 -56.09 21.04 7.92
C SER A 537 -55.17 22.23 8.26
N GLY A 538 -53.89 22.21 7.90
CA GLY A 538 -52.93 23.15 8.43
C GLY A 538 -52.57 24.35 7.57
N HIS A 539 -52.26 24.22 6.31
CA HIS A 539 -51.73 25.29 5.45
C HIS A 539 -52.19 25.12 3.99
N GLY A 540 -52.57 26.20 3.31
CA GLY A 540 -53.06 26.19 1.93
C GLY A 540 -52.10 25.67 0.84
N GLY A 541 -50.82 25.48 1.17
CA GLY A 541 -49.82 24.88 0.29
C GLY A 541 -50.03 23.38 0.04
N THR A 542 -50.40 22.61 1.07
CA THR A 542 -50.63 21.17 0.99
C THR A 542 -51.87 20.86 0.13
N GLN A 543 -52.93 21.66 0.30
CA GLN A 543 -54.15 21.53 -0.53
C GLN A 543 -53.88 21.76 -2.02
N ALA A 544 -53.02 22.71 -2.37
CA ALA A 544 -52.60 22.97 -3.75
C ALA A 544 -51.85 21.77 -4.36
N ILE A 545 -51.02 21.13 -3.57
CA ILE A 545 -50.28 19.92 -3.98
C ILE A 545 -51.27 18.78 -4.23
N VAL A 546 -52.18 18.50 -3.29
CA VAL A 546 -53.16 17.43 -3.40
C VAL A 546 -54.01 17.61 -4.66
N ARG A 547 -54.45 18.85 -4.97
CA ARG A 547 -55.20 19.18 -6.19
C ARG A 547 -54.35 18.96 -7.46
N ALA A 548 -53.11 19.47 -7.48
CA ALA A 548 -52.20 19.30 -8.63
C ALA A 548 -51.99 17.82 -8.99
N ILE A 549 -51.94 16.98 -7.97
CA ILE A 549 -51.79 15.55 -8.09
C ILE A 549 -53.03 14.86 -8.68
N ALA A 550 -54.22 15.24 -8.23
CA ALA A 550 -55.46 14.78 -8.83
C ALA A 550 -55.52 15.15 -10.33
N ASP A 551 -55.16 16.39 -10.67
CA ASP A 551 -55.10 16.87 -12.05
C ASP A 551 -54.09 16.07 -12.92
N ILE A 552 -52.95 15.67 -12.34
CA ILE A 552 -51.99 14.78 -13.00
C ILE A 552 -52.62 13.43 -13.29
N GLY A 553 -53.28 12.80 -12.31
CA GLY A 553 -53.96 11.52 -12.47
C GLY A 553 -54.98 11.57 -13.62
N VAL A 554 -55.82 12.58 -13.62
CA VAL A 554 -56.81 12.80 -14.69
C VAL A 554 -56.14 13.01 -16.06
N SER A 555 -55.08 13.84 -16.12
CA SER A 555 -54.40 14.18 -17.36
C SER A 555 -53.69 12.99 -18.01
N PHE A 556 -53.16 12.06 -17.22
CA PHE A 556 -52.46 10.87 -17.70
C PHE A 556 -53.37 9.62 -17.73
N GLY A 557 -54.63 9.70 -17.24
CA GLY A 557 -55.52 8.55 -17.14
C GLY A 557 -55.05 7.51 -16.13
N ILE A 558 -54.39 7.94 -15.05
CA ILE A 558 -53.81 7.10 -14.00
C ILE A 558 -54.69 7.23 -12.75
N ALA A 559 -55.02 6.11 -12.10
CA ALA A 559 -55.74 6.12 -10.83
C ALA A 559 -54.90 6.79 -9.73
N THR A 560 -55.53 7.59 -8.88
CA THR A 560 -54.87 8.26 -7.75
C THR A 560 -55.37 7.69 -6.43
N THR A 561 -54.44 7.29 -5.55
CA THR A 561 -54.74 6.76 -4.21
C THR A 561 -54.12 7.66 -3.15
N ALA A 562 -54.94 8.10 -2.19
CA ALA A 562 -54.46 8.83 -1.02
C ALA A 562 -54.27 7.88 0.17
N GLU A 563 -53.09 7.92 0.80
CA GLU A 563 -52.79 7.09 1.96
C GLU A 563 -53.04 7.82 3.30
N GLY A 564 -53.25 7.04 4.35
CA GLY A 564 -53.36 7.58 5.71
C GLY A 564 -54.64 8.37 5.95
N VAL A 565 -55.72 8.03 5.27
CA VAL A 565 -57.05 8.65 5.49
C VAL A 565 -57.65 8.10 6.79
N GLU A 566 -57.82 8.97 7.77
CA GLU A 566 -58.27 8.63 9.12
C GLU A 566 -59.66 9.21 9.43
N THR A 567 -60.12 10.23 8.69
CA THR A 567 -61.40 10.93 8.97
C THR A 567 -62.29 11.04 7.73
N GLU A 568 -63.60 11.09 7.96
CA GLU A 568 -64.57 11.34 6.87
C GLU A 568 -64.39 12.71 6.19
N GLU A 569 -63.88 13.70 6.91
CA GLU A 569 -63.60 15.01 6.34
C GLU A 569 -62.50 14.94 5.29
N GLN A 570 -61.40 14.21 5.59
CA GLN A 570 -60.32 13.93 4.63
C GLN A 570 -60.89 13.18 3.41
N MET A 571 -61.68 12.15 3.62
CA MET A 571 -62.32 11.37 2.55
C MET A 571 -63.19 12.26 1.63
N ARG A 572 -64.08 13.10 2.21
CA ARG A 572 -64.95 13.99 1.43
C ARG A 572 -64.14 15.02 0.63
N TYR A 573 -63.04 15.54 1.22
CA TYR A 573 -62.14 16.47 0.51
C TYR A 573 -61.50 15.79 -0.69
N LEU A 574 -60.98 14.57 -0.55
CA LEU A 574 -60.35 13.79 -1.63
C LEU A 574 -61.37 13.46 -2.74
N GLN A 575 -62.64 13.12 -2.39
CA GLN A 575 -63.69 12.93 -3.35
C GLN A 575 -63.99 14.20 -4.17
N GLN A 576 -64.01 15.39 -3.51
CA GLN A 576 -64.23 16.67 -4.19
C GLN A 576 -63.10 17.03 -5.14
N GLU A 577 -61.83 16.70 -4.77
CA GLU A 577 -60.67 16.95 -5.62
C GLU A 577 -60.46 15.89 -6.72
N GLY A 578 -61.32 14.85 -6.78
CA GLY A 578 -61.34 13.87 -7.88
C GLY A 578 -60.39 12.68 -7.72
N TYR A 579 -59.97 12.36 -6.49
CA TYR A 579 -59.23 11.13 -6.22
C TYR A 579 -60.08 9.90 -6.51
N THR A 580 -59.43 8.87 -7.07
CA THR A 580 -60.09 7.61 -7.44
C THR A 580 -60.26 6.69 -6.25
N GLU A 581 -59.25 6.61 -5.40
CA GLU A 581 -59.17 5.66 -4.30
C GLU A 581 -58.54 6.28 -3.05
N ALA A 582 -58.81 5.65 -1.92
CA ALA A 582 -58.21 6.02 -0.65
C ALA A 582 -57.90 4.78 0.20
N GLN A 583 -56.91 4.89 1.05
CA GLN A 583 -56.46 3.88 1.99
C GLN A 583 -56.19 4.53 3.34
N GLY A 584 -56.53 3.86 4.42
CA GLY A 584 -56.29 4.36 5.77
C GLY A 584 -57.16 3.70 6.82
N TYR A 585 -56.98 4.07 8.05
CA TYR A 585 -57.70 3.48 9.17
C TYR A 585 -59.22 3.76 9.16
N LEU A 586 -59.66 4.79 8.44
CA LEU A 586 -61.07 5.03 8.22
C LEU A 586 -61.78 3.84 7.53
N PHE A 587 -61.04 3.15 6.61
CA PHE A 587 -61.58 2.04 5.82
C PHE A 587 -61.26 0.67 6.43
N GLY A 588 -60.27 0.59 7.31
CA GLY A 588 -59.85 -0.60 8.02
C GLY A 588 -58.38 -0.64 8.34
N GLU A 589 -58.04 -1.20 9.47
CA GLU A 589 -56.65 -1.52 9.83
C GLU A 589 -56.18 -2.76 9.07
N PRO A 590 -54.86 -2.90 8.86
CA PRO A 590 -54.32 -4.14 8.31
C PRO A 590 -54.71 -5.36 9.17
N CYS A 591 -55.32 -6.35 8.56
CA CYS A 591 -55.79 -7.55 9.25
C CYS A 591 -55.29 -8.85 8.58
N PRO A 592 -55.15 -9.97 9.31
CA PRO A 592 -54.71 -11.24 8.75
C PRO A 592 -55.67 -11.79 7.69
N ALA A 593 -55.15 -12.62 6.76
CA ALA A 593 -55.91 -13.21 5.65
C ALA A 593 -57.21 -13.91 6.11
N SER A 594 -57.26 -14.46 7.31
CA SER A 594 -58.45 -15.10 7.88
C SER A 594 -59.64 -14.13 8.09
N ALA A 595 -59.34 -12.85 8.39
CA ALA A 595 -60.36 -11.83 8.64
C ALA A 595 -60.92 -11.19 7.36
N ILE A 596 -60.19 -11.28 6.23
CA ILE A 596 -60.55 -10.62 4.96
C ILE A 596 -61.90 -11.07 4.42
N ARG A 597 -62.23 -12.36 4.53
CA ARG A 597 -63.51 -12.86 4.03
C ARG A 597 -64.71 -12.18 4.73
N HIS A 598 -64.62 -11.93 6.02
CA HIS A 598 -65.64 -11.23 6.81
C HIS A 598 -65.71 -9.74 6.41
N LEU A 599 -64.56 -9.08 6.28
CA LEU A 599 -64.47 -7.69 5.83
C LEU A 599 -65.12 -7.48 4.44
N LEU A 600 -64.89 -8.37 3.49
CA LEU A 600 -65.44 -8.29 2.17
C LEU A 600 -66.97 -8.62 2.11
N SER A 601 -67.49 -9.45 3.03
CA SER A 601 -68.90 -9.84 3.07
C SER A 601 -69.80 -8.81 3.78
N GLU A 602 -69.28 -8.15 4.83
CA GLU A 602 -70.06 -7.14 5.58
C GLU A 602 -69.94 -5.71 5.02
N GLY A 603 -68.99 -5.47 4.12
CA GLY A 603 -68.60 -4.15 3.66
C GLY A 603 -67.81 -3.36 4.72
N VAL A 604 -67.17 -2.29 4.28
CA VAL A 604 -66.48 -1.35 5.18
C VAL A 604 -67.53 -0.51 5.87
N LYS A 605 -67.70 -0.68 7.19
CA LYS A 605 -68.51 0.21 8.02
C LYS A 605 -67.63 1.39 8.40
N ILE A 606 -67.99 2.59 7.95
CA ILE A 606 -67.38 3.82 8.39
C ILE A 606 -68.00 4.14 9.76
N ASP A 607 -67.35 3.64 10.84
CA ASP A 607 -67.79 3.88 12.21
C ASP A 607 -67.28 5.22 12.72
N HIS A 608 -68.14 5.97 13.41
CA HIS A 608 -67.90 7.34 13.86
C HIS A 608 -67.01 7.48 15.12
N GLU A 609 -66.56 6.40 15.76
CA GLU A 609 -65.66 6.47 16.92
C GLU A 609 -64.22 6.12 16.53
N PRO A 610 -63.23 6.99 16.80
CA PRO A 610 -61.83 6.64 16.59
C PRO A 610 -61.46 5.48 17.53
N PRO A 611 -60.78 4.41 17.03
CA PRO A 611 -60.38 3.29 17.86
C PRO A 611 -59.40 3.78 18.97
N PRO A 612 -59.44 3.18 20.19
CA PRO A 612 -58.57 3.58 21.28
C PRO A 612 -57.08 3.36 20.90
N LEU A 613 -56.29 4.39 21.11
CA LEU A 613 -54.85 4.49 20.84
C LEU A 613 -53.99 3.35 21.49
N LYS A 614 -54.07 2.13 21.01
CA LYS A 614 -53.23 1.01 21.48
C LYS A 614 -52.03 0.68 20.57
N TRP A 615 -51.94 1.30 19.39
CA TRP A 615 -50.98 0.88 18.34
C TRP A 615 -50.12 2.00 17.78
N SER A 616 -49.82 3.07 18.55
CA SER A 616 -49.05 4.23 18.09
C SER A 616 -47.60 3.94 17.67
N ASN A 617 -47.10 2.73 17.90
CA ASN A 617 -45.73 2.34 17.60
C ASN A 617 -45.56 1.37 16.42
N LEU A 618 -46.68 1.00 15.74
CA LEU A 618 -46.64 0.04 14.60
C LEU A 618 -46.92 0.72 13.27
N ARG A 619 -46.84 2.03 13.24
CA ARG A 619 -47.03 2.83 12.02
C ARG A 619 -45.82 2.65 11.13
N TYR A 620 -46.11 2.40 9.89
CA TYR A 620 -45.29 2.40 8.68
C TYR A 620 -44.83 1.04 8.15
N GLY A 621 -45.43 0.64 7.04
CA GLY A 621 -44.80 -0.20 6.05
C GLY A 621 -44.25 0.72 4.97
N PHE A 622 -42.99 0.59 4.67
CA PHE A 622 -42.10 1.28 3.71
C PHE A 622 -41.90 2.76 3.88
#